data_9606923495fff1eaa15ffe1a813bd5fa
#
_entry.id   9606923495fff1eaa15ffe1a813bd5fa
#
_cell.length_a   1.000
_cell.length_b   1.000
_cell.length_c   1.000
_cell.angle_alpha   90.00
_cell.angle_beta   90.00
_cell.angle_gamma   90.00
#
_symmetry.space_group_name_H-M   'P 1'
#
loop_
_entity.id
_entity.type
_entity.pdbx_description
1 polymer ?
#
loop_
_entity_poly.entity_id
_entity_poly.type
_entity_poly.pdbx_seq_one_letter_code
_entity_poly.pdbx_strand_id
1 'polypeptide(L)'
;GFRFDLASILSRNTEGEVVVNPPVLWDIETDPVLSGTKLIAEAWDASGLYQVGSFFGDHWKEWNGQFRDDVRGFFRGDHGHVDKLAARFLASPDIYGTQGREPEQSINFVTCHDGFTLNDLVSYNEKHNSENAEQNRDGSDYNLSWNCGVEGPSDDPAIEQLRNQQIKNFFTTNLLSLGVPMLLMGDEARRTQRGNNNPYCHDSELTWFDWSLLEKHAGLHRFVRKLIHLRLSVAFEVPGLSLSALLHAVPVHWHGVKLNEPDVAPHSRSLAFSVDVFQHWWHFMFNAYSEPLTFELPSIRGGEPSQWRRLIDTHRPSPHDFTDPEEAEIVTESEHLVQAYSTVVLVAEREQR
;
A
#
# COMPACT_ATOMS: atom_id res chain seq x y z
N GLY A 1 12.97 -8.13 -17.14
CA GLY A 1 11.68 -7.49 -17.41
C GLY A 1 11.84 -6.03 -17.83
N PHE A 2 10.75 -5.46 -18.29
CA PHE A 2 10.69 -4.07 -18.72
C PHE A 2 9.50 -3.36 -18.07
N ARG A 3 9.69 -2.12 -17.66
CA ARG A 3 8.61 -1.20 -17.31
C ARG A 3 8.54 -0.10 -18.37
N PHE A 4 7.35 0.16 -18.87
CA PHE A 4 7.08 1.16 -19.91
C PHE A 4 6.44 2.38 -19.27
N ASP A 5 7.14 3.50 -19.42
CA ASP A 5 6.69 4.80 -18.98
C ASP A 5 5.55 5.29 -19.88
N LEU A 6 4.50 5.88 -19.28
CA LEU A 6 3.32 6.35 -20.02
C LEU A 6 2.85 5.37 -21.11
N ALA A 7 2.77 4.08 -20.75
CA ALA A 7 2.59 2.99 -21.74
C ALA A 7 1.32 3.12 -22.57
N SER A 8 0.30 3.81 -22.09
CA SER A 8 -0.94 4.06 -22.85
C SER A 8 -0.73 4.86 -24.11
N ILE A 9 0.40 5.58 -24.27
CA ILE A 9 0.73 6.25 -25.55
C ILE A 9 0.90 5.24 -26.68
N LEU A 10 1.35 4.02 -26.38
CA LEU A 10 1.51 2.93 -27.34
C LEU A 10 0.18 2.39 -27.87
N SER A 11 -0.94 2.73 -27.22
CA SER A 11 -2.30 2.42 -27.66
C SER A 11 -2.85 3.45 -28.66
N ARG A 12 -2.07 4.45 -29.09
CA ARG A 12 -2.52 5.50 -30.01
C ARG A 12 -1.91 5.35 -31.40
N ASN A 13 -2.69 5.74 -32.41
CA ASN A 13 -2.18 5.91 -33.80
C ASN A 13 -1.46 7.25 -33.99
N THR A 14 -1.00 7.50 -35.19
CA THR A 14 -0.29 8.74 -35.60
C THR A 14 -1.16 10.00 -35.49
N GLU A 15 -2.46 9.84 -35.52
CA GLU A 15 -3.46 10.90 -35.35
C GLU A 15 -3.79 11.15 -33.87
N GLY A 16 -3.23 10.33 -32.94
CA GLY A 16 -3.48 10.44 -31.50
C GLY A 16 -4.74 9.72 -31.03
N GLU A 17 -5.42 8.98 -31.87
CA GLU A 17 -6.62 8.22 -31.55
C GLU A 17 -6.26 6.87 -30.92
N VAL A 18 -7.06 6.44 -29.94
CA VAL A 18 -6.89 5.13 -29.28
C VAL A 18 -7.32 4.02 -30.23
N VAL A 19 -6.46 3.05 -30.49
CA VAL A 19 -6.74 1.89 -31.34
C VAL A 19 -6.93 0.63 -30.51
N VAL A 20 -7.86 -0.21 -30.94
CA VAL A 20 -8.22 -1.45 -30.23
C VAL A 20 -7.08 -2.47 -30.25
N ASN A 21 -6.35 -2.54 -31.35
CA ASN A 21 -5.24 -3.49 -31.59
C ASN A 21 -3.96 -2.72 -31.93
N PRO A 22 -3.26 -2.15 -30.96
CA PRO A 22 -2.04 -1.38 -31.21
C PRO A 22 -0.91 -2.30 -31.67
N PRO A 23 -0.33 -2.08 -32.87
CA PRO A 23 0.61 -3.03 -33.46
C PRO A 23 1.84 -3.31 -32.59
N VAL A 24 2.44 -2.28 -31.99
CA VAL A 24 3.64 -2.43 -31.17
C VAL A 24 3.37 -3.27 -29.89
N LEU A 25 2.20 -3.13 -29.29
CA LEU A 25 1.83 -3.93 -28.13
C LEU A 25 1.56 -5.38 -28.51
N TRP A 26 0.97 -5.63 -29.70
CA TRP A 26 0.84 -6.96 -30.28
C TRP A 26 2.20 -7.60 -30.56
N ASP A 27 3.12 -6.88 -31.16
CA ASP A 27 4.47 -7.38 -31.45
C ASP A 27 5.19 -7.77 -30.16
N ILE A 28 5.10 -6.97 -29.07
CA ILE A 28 5.69 -7.27 -27.79
C ILE A 28 5.01 -8.51 -27.15
N GLU A 29 3.68 -8.58 -27.15
CA GLU A 29 2.91 -9.66 -26.53
C GLU A 29 3.17 -11.00 -27.19
N THR A 30 3.35 -11.03 -28.51
CA THR A 30 3.49 -12.25 -29.29
C THR A 30 4.93 -12.64 -29.61
N ASP A 31 5.91 -11.82 -29.23
CA ASP A 31 7.33 -12.12 -29.46
C ASP A 31 7.80 -13.31 -28.62
N PRO A 32 8.25 -14.42 -29.24
CA PRO A 32 8.67 -15.62 -28.50
C PRO A 32 9.89 -15.40 -27.62
N VAL A 33 10.72 -14.37 -27.88
CA VAL A 33 11.85 -14.03 -27.02
C VAL A 33 11.37 -13.34 -25.75
N LEU A 34 10.28 -12.59 -25.81
CA LEU A 34 9.71 -11.86 -24.69
C LEU A 34 8.68 -12.65 -23.88
N SER A 35 8.25 -13.82 -24.36
CA SER A 35 7.16 -14.60 -23.74
C SER A 35 7.35 -14.96 -22.26
N GLY A 36 8.61 -15.06 -21.77
CA GLY A 36 8.93 -15.27 -20.36
C GLY A 36 9.35 -14.01 -19.62
N THR A 37 9.23 -12.85 -20.25
CA THR A 37 9.72 -11.57 -19.72
C THR A 37 8.61 -10.86 -18.95
N LYS A 38 8.91 -10.37 -17.75
CA LYS A 38 7.96 -9.54 -16.99
C LYS A 38 7.78 -8.20 -17.70
N LEU A 39 6.55 -7.88 -18.09
CA LEU A 39 6.15 -6.64 -18.72
C LEU A 39 5.28 -5.85 -17.74
N ILE A 40 5.63 -4.58 -17.52
CA ILE A 40 4.95 -3.70 -16.58
C ILE A 40 4.57 -2.42 -17.32
N ALA A 41 3.31 -2.03 -17.25
CA ALA A 41 2.81 -0.80 -17.83
C ALA A 41 2.54 0.25 -16.74
N GLU A 42 2.98 1.45 -17.01
CA GLU A 42 2.32 2.62 -16.48
C GLU A 42 1.10 2.88 -17.36
N ALA A 43 -0.05 2.35 -16.96
CA ALA A 43 -1.24 2.22 -17.81
C ALA A 43 -2.05 3.53 -17.91
N TRP A 44 -1.37 4.67 -18.13
CA TRP A 44 -1.93 5.98 -18.45
C TRP A 44 -1.00 6.78 -19.37
N ASP A 45 -1.46 7.91 -19.86
CA ASP A 45 -0.66 8.84 -20.63
C ASP A 45 -0.89 10.31 -20.24
N ALA A 46 -0.03 11.21 -20.75
CA ALA A 46 -0.11 12.64 -20.48
C ALA A 46 -1.33 13.32 -21.12
N SER A 47 -2.03 12.65 -22.03
CA SER A 47 -3.23 13.15 -22.71
C SER A 47 -4.54 12.72 -22.03
N GLY A 48 -4.44 12.05 -20.85
CA GLY A 48 -5.58 11.69 -20.02
C GLY A 48 -6.18 10.31 -20.31
N LEU A 49 -5.55 9.48 -21.15
CA LEU A 49 -5.95 8.07 -21.27
C LEU A 49 -5.51 7.31 -20.03
N TYR A 50 -6.45 6.63 -19.37
CA TYR A 50 -6.23 5.83 -18.17
C TYR A 50 -6.76 4.42 -18.40
N GLN A 51 -5.86 3.44 -18.47
CA GLN A 51 -6.16 2.06 -18.85
C GLN A 51 -5.86 1.05 -17.73
N VAL A 52 -5.76 1.49 -16.48
CA VAL A 52 -5.58 0.58 -15.34
C VAL A 52 -6.79 -0.36 -15.25
N GLY A 53 -6.53 -1.68 -15.27
CA GLY A 53 -7.54 -2.73 -15.36
C GLY A 53 -8.00 -3.05 -16.79
N SER A 54 -7.54 -2.29 -17.80
CA SER A 54 -7.95 -2.48 -19.19
C SER A 54 -6.80 -2.30 -20.20
N PHE A 55 -5.55 -2.31 -19.73
CA PHE A 55 -4.40 -2.24 -20.60
C PHE A 55 -4.33 -3.47 -21.53
N PHE A 56 -3.64 -3.33 -22.64
CA PHE A 56 -3.57 -4.35 -23.69
C PHE A 56 -2.92 -5.67 -23.20
N GLY A 57 -3.43 -6.83 -23.67
CA GLY A 57 -2.86 -8.15 -23.44
C GLY A 57 -3.09 -8.72 -22.03
N ASP A 58 -2.67 -10.00 -21.85
CA ASP A 58 -2.88 -10.74 -20.61
C ASP A 58 -1.61 -10.87 -19.77
N HIS A 59 -0.42 -10.68 -20.36
CA HIS A 59 0.87 -10.85 -19.69
C HIS A 59 1.33 -9.58 -18.95
N TRP A 60 0.76 -8.42 -19.29
CA TRP A 60 1.14 -7.16 -18.70
C TRP A 60 0.66 -7.03 -17.26
N LYS A 61 1.54 -6.55 -16.41
CA LYS A 61 1.20 -6.05 -15.09
C LYS A 61 1.09 -4.54 -15.15
N GLU A 62 0.28 -3.98 -14.28
CA GLU A 62 -0.04 -2.55 -14.31
C GLU A 62 0.28 -1.90 -12.98
N TRP A 63 0.93 -0.74 -13.01
CA TRP A 63 0.98 0.10 -11.83
C TRP A 63 -0.43 0.55 -11.45
N ASN A 64 -0.88 0.16 -10.26
CA ASN A 64 -2.24 0.45 -9.81
C ASN A 64 -2.31 1.85 -9.17
N GLY A 65 -2.56 2.88 -9.98
CA GLY A 65 -2.72 4.25 -9.51
C GLY A 65 -3.91 4.43 -8.58
N GLN A 66 -4.98 3.62 -8.70
CA GLN A 66 -6.12 3.68 -7.79
C GLN A 66 -5.75 3.13 -6.39
N PHE A 67 -4.89 2.08 -6.33
CA PHE A 67 -4.35 1.64 -5.05
C PHE A 67 -3.64 2.79 -4.33
N ARG A 68 -2.74 3.48 -5.03
CA ARG A 68 -2.02 4.65 -4.51
C ARG A 68 -2.98 5.68 -3.93
N ASP A 69 -3.94 6.10 -4.73
CA ASP A 69 -4.81 7.23 -4.39
C ASP A 69 -5.79 6.87 -3.28
N ASP A 70 -6.38 5.68 -3.31
CA ASP A 70 -7.35 5.24 -2.30
C ASP A 70 -6.69 4.98 -0.94
N VAL A 71 -5.49 4.39 -0.92
CA VAL A 71 -4.73 4.16 0.32
C VAL A 71 -4.26 5.49 0.93
N ARG A 72 -3.78 6.42 0.11
CA ARG A 72 -3.43 7.77 0.58
C ARG A 72 -4.64 8.50 1.15
N GLY A 73 -5.77 8.49 0.43
CA GLY A 73 -7.01 9.11 0.87
C GLY A 73 -7.53 8.55 2.19
N PHE A 74 -7.49 7.23 2.38
CA PHE A 74 -7.90 6.60 3.62
C PHE A 74 -7.06 7.09 4.81
N PHE A 75 -5.74 6.99 4.76
CA PHE A 75 -4.87 7.37 5.88
C PHE A 75 -4.78 8.88 6.11
N ARG A 76 -5.11 9.69 5.10
CA ARG A 76 -5.35 11.12 5.29
C ARG A 76 -6.67 11.41 6.01
N GLY A 77 -7.59 10.45 6.05
CA GLY A 77 -8.92 10.57 6.67
C GLY A 77 -9.96 11.19 5.75
N ASP A 78 -9.82 11.03 4.43
CA ASP A 78 -10.80 11.51 3.46
C ASP A 78 -12.11 10.72 3.54
N HIS A 79 -13.20 11.36 3.15
CA HIS A 79 -14.52 10.74 3.15
C HIS A 79 -14.64 9.68 2.04
N GLY A 80 -15.35 8.56 2.33
CA GLY A 80 -15.69 7.53 1.34
C GLY A 80 -14.49 6.71 0.88
N HIS A 81 -13.54 6.39 1.77
CA HIS A 81 -12.37 5.58 1.44
C HIS A 81 -12.32 4.22 2.16
N VAL A 82 -13.31 3.88 3.00
CA VAL A 82 -13.32 2.60 3.73
C VAL A 82 -13.54 1.42 2.78
N ASP A 83 -14.57 1.46 1.94
CA ASP A 83 -14.86 0.45 0.93
C ASP A 83 -13.75 0.33 -0.13
N LYS A 84 -13.16 1.46 -0.48
CA LYS A 84 -12.01 1.51 -1.37
C LYS A 84 -10.80 0.81 -0.77
N LEU A 85 -10.41 1.12 0.48
CA LEU A 85 -9.32 0.42 1.16
C LEU A 85 -9.57 -1.09 1.20
N ALA A 86 -10.80 -1.51 1.52
CA ALA A 86 -11.18 -2.92 1.51
C ALA A 86 -10.95 -3.57 0.14
N ALA A 87 -11.36 -2.92 -0.94
CA ALA A 87 -11.11 -3.40 -2.30
C ALA A 87 -9.60 -3.43 -2.63
N ARG A 88 -8.84 -2.39 -2.27
CA ARG A 88 -7.38 -2.34 -2.52
C ARG A 88 -6.66 -3.47 -1.79
N PHE A 89 -7.07 -3.78 -0.55
CA PHE A 89 -6.46 -4.86 0.22
C PHE A 89 -6.62 -6.24 -0.44
N LEU A 90 -7.69 -6.45 -1.19
CA LEU A 90 -8.01 -7.67 -1.94
C LEU A 90 -7.51 -7.65 -3.40
N ALA A 91 -6.45 -6.92 -3.73
CA ALA A 91 -5.91 -6.77 -5.08
C ALA A 91 -6.89 -6.15 -6.08
N SER A 92 -7.75 -5.24 -5.61
CA SER A 92 -8.64 -4.43 -6.46
C SER A 92 -9.59 -5.24 -7.36
N PRO A 93 -10.48 -6.07 -6.78
CA PRO A 93 -11.40 -6.92 -7.56
C PRO A 93 -12.38 -6.11 -8.42
N ASP A 94 -12.65 -4.87 -8.05
CA ASP A 94 -13.43 -3.90 -8.84
C ASP A 94 -12.73 -3.49 -10.15
N ILE A 95 -11.40 -3.63 -10.21
CA ILE A 95 -10.57 -3.33 -11.38
C ILE A 95 -10.21 -4.61 -12.14
N TYR A 96 -9.69 -5.61 -11.44
CA TYR A 96 -9.15 -6.84 -12.03
C TYR A 96 -10.10 -8.05 -11.94
N GLY A 97 -11.19 -7.97 -11.20
CA GLY A 97 -12.18 -9.05 -11.09
C GLY A 97 -13.11 -9.18 -12.28
N THR A 98 -13.03 -8.27 -13.26
CA THR A 98 -13.84 -8.28 -14.49
C THR A 98 -12.94 -8.52 -15.70
N GLN A 99 -13.49 -9.04 -16.78
CA GLN A 99 -12.80 -9.18 -18.08
C GLN A 99 -11.66 -10.22 -18.15
N GLY A 100 -11.64 -11.23 -17.27
CA GLY A 100 -10.59 -12.26 -17.29
C GLY A 100 -9.21 -11.77 -16.79
N ARG A 101 -9.18 -10.66 -16.08
CA ARG A 101 -7.97 -10.13 -15.45
C ARG A 101 -7.68 -10.86 -14.13
N GLU A 102 -6.40 -10.95 -13.78
CA GLU A 102 -5.96 -11.64 -12.57
C GLU A 102 -5.41 -10.64 -11.54
N PRO A 103 -5.61 -10.88 -10.24
CA PRO A 103 -5.11 -10.03 -9.15
C PRO A 103 -3.59 -9.78 -9.20
N GLU A 104 -2.83 -10.73 -9.77
CA GLU A 104 -1.39 -10.64 -9.98
C GLU A 104 -0.98 -9.55 -10.99
N GLN A 105 -1.91 -9.02 -11.76
CA GLN A 105 -1.66 -7.90 -12.67
C GLN A 105 -1.56 -6.57 -11.93
N SER A 106 -2.11 -6.48 -10.72
CA SER A 106 -1.99 -5.28 -9.88
C SER A 106 -0.62 -5.17 -9.25
N ILE A 107 0.15 -4.14 -9.62
CA ILE A 107 1.32 -3.69 -8.88
C ILE A 107 0.89 -2.58 -7.94
N ASN A 108 0.85 -2.90 -6.67
CA ASN A 108 0.43 -2.00 -5.59
C ASN A 108 1.59 -1.10 -5.18
N PHE A 109 1.35 0.19 -5.06
CA PHE A 109 2.35 1.14 -4.58
C PHE A 109 1.69 2.33 -3.90
N VAL A 110 2.44 2.97 -3.01
CA VAL A 110 2.04 4.23 -2.38
C VAL A 110 2.81 5.40 -3.00
N THR A 111 4.07 5.18 -3.34
CA THR A 111 5.01 6.15 -3.91
C THR A 111 5.78 5.53 -5.05
N CYS A 112 6.21 6.35 -6.00
CA CYS A 112 7.03 5.92 -7.14
C CYS A 112 8.04 7.02 -7.50
N HIS A 113 8.66 6.96 -8.70
CA HIS A 113 9.61 7.97 -9.16
C HIS A 113 8.98 9.36 -9.34
N ASP A 114 7.69 9.40 -9.70
CA ASP A 114 6.88 10.61 -9.78
C ASP A 114 6.16 10.88 -8.46
N GLY A 115 6.07 12.14 -8.09
CA GLY A 115 5.42 12.57 -6.86
C GLY A 115 6.34 12.61 -5.66
N PHE A 116 5.77 12.74 -4.47
CA PHE A 116 6.50 12.76 -3.21
C PHE A 116 7.09 11.40 -2.86
N THR A 117 8.28 11.39 -2.22
CA THR A 117 8.73 10.25 -1.44
C THR A 117 7.77 9.98 -0.28
N LEU A 118 7.83 8.82 0.36
CA LEU A 118 6.92 8.51 1.46
C LEU A 118 7.13 9.43 2.67
N ASN A 119 8.38 9.86 2.92
CA ASN A 119 8.65 10.87 3.93
C ASN A 119 8.01 12.22 3.58
N ASP A 120 8.11 12.63 2.32
CA ASP A 120 7.57 13.92 1.90
C ASP A 120 6.02 13.88 1.82
N LEU A 121 5.43 12.73 1.50
CA LEU A 121 3.99 12.52 1.52
C LEU A 121 3.34 12.80 2.88
N VAL A 122 4.08 12.57 3.97
CA VAL A 122 3.61 12.83 5.34
C VAL A 122 4.19 14.11 5.94
N SER A 123 4.92 14.90 5.14
CA SER A 123 5.61 16.11 5.61
C SER A 123 5.25 17.37 4.83
N TYR A 124 4.64 17.23 3.65
CA TYR A 124 4.32 18.36 2.79
C TYR A 124 2.89 18.25 2.26
N ASN A 125 2.15 19.34 2.31
CA ASN A 125 0.86 19.47 1.64
C ASN A 125 1.03 20.02 0.22
N GLU A 126 2.03 20.86 0.01
CA GLU A 126 2.29 21.54 -1.26
C GLU A 126 3.62 21.09 -1.86
N LYS A 127 3.72 21.12 -3.19
CA LYS A 127 4.97 20.83 -3.89
C LYS A 127 5.94 22.02 -3.81
N HIS A 128 7.22 21.71 -3.72
CA HIS A 128 8.32 22.68 -3.63
C HIS A 128 9.30 22.48 -4.79
N ASN A 129 8.84 22.69 -6.04
CA ASN A 129 9.59 22.45 -7.27
C ASN A 129 10.28 23.69 -7.84
N SER A 130 10.42 24.77 -7.04
CA SER A 130 10.99 26.03 -7.53
C SER A 130 12.41 25.88 -8.11
N GLU A 131 13.20 24.92 -7.60
CA GLU A 131 14.56 24.63 -8.07
C GLU A 131 14.58 23.97 -9.47
N ASN A 132 13.45 23.43 -9.94
CA ASN A 132 13.34 22.86 -11.29
C ASN A 132 13.31 23.91 -12.41
N ALA A 133 13.33 25.21 -12.07
CA ALA A 133 13.28 26.33 -12.99
C ALA A 133 11.99 26.45 -13.84
N GLU A 134 10.95 25.69 -13.50
CA GLU A 134 9.62 25.69 -14.14
C GLU A 134 8.60 26.56 -13.38
N GLN A 135 9.04 27.45 -12.50
CA GLN A 135 8.19 28.34 -11.68
C GLN A 135 7.18 27.55 -10.80
N ASN A 136 7.59 26.38 -10.31
CA ASN A 136 6.75 25.47 -9.52
C ASN A 136 5.48 24.97 -10.25
N ARG A 137 5.44 25.01 -11.59
CA ARG A 137 4.29 24.56 -12.38
C ARG A 137 4.32 23.08 -12.73
N ASP A 138 5.50 22.49 -12.78
CA ASP A 138 5.74 21.07 -13.04
C ASP A 138 5.37 20.18 -11.86
N GLY A 139 5.22 18.89 -12.10
CA GLY A 139 4.75 17.93 -11.11
C GLY A 139 3.27 18.10 -10.73
N SER A 140 2.74 17.18 -9.97
CA SER A 140 1.33 17.16 -9.58
C SER A 140 1.01 18.15 -8.45
N ASP A 141 -0.10 18.88 -8.58
CA ASP A 141 -0.69 19.63 -7.46
C ASP A 141 -1.57 18.74 -6.58
N TYR A 142 -1.95 17.57 -7.07
CA TYR A 142 -2.84 16.63 -6.39
C TYR A 142 -2.06 15.43 -5.86
N ASN A 143 -1.49 15.57 -4.66
CA ASN A 143 -0.60 14.57 -4.08
C ASN A 143 -1.28 13.63 -3.09
N LEU A 144 -2.48 13.96 -2.60
CA LEU A 144 -3.15 13.26 -1.50
C LEU A 144 -2.24 13.13 -0.27
N SER A 145 -1.39 14.12 -0.04
CA SER A 145 -0.44 14.21 1.06
C SER A 145 -1.04 14.87 2.30
N TRP A 146 -0.40 14.66 3.44
CA TRP A 146 -0.74 15.33 4.69
C TRP A 146 0.53 15.61 5.49
N ASN A 147 0.82 16.88 5.76
CA ASN A 147 2.03 17.31 6.46
C ASN A 147 2.04 16.97 7.97
N CYS A 148 0.98 16.32 8.48
CA CYS A 148 0.81 15.98 9.90
C CYS A 148 0.86 17.19 10.84
N GLY A 149 0.49 18.38 10.34
CA GLY A 149 0.35 19.61 11.13
C GLY A 149 1.42 20.66 10.90
N VAL A 150 2.56 20.31 10.28
CA VAL A 150 3.65 21.26 9.96
C VAL A 150 4.20 20.99 8.58
N GLU A 151 4.29 22.02 7.75
CA GLU A 151 4.88 21.92 6.41
C GLU A 151 6.41 21.80 6.49
N GLY A 152 6.94 20.74 5.87
CA GLY A 152 8.38 20.48 5.85
C GLY A 152 8.95 19.86 7.15
N PRO A 153 10.25 19.95 7.38
CA PRO A 153 10.91 19.37 8.54
C PRO A 153 10.35 19.88 9.87
N SER A 154 10.32 19.03 10.90
CA SER A 154 9.86 19.38 12.24
C SER A 154 10.78 18.78 13.30
N ASP A 155 11.04 19.55 14.35
CA ASP A 155 11.72 19.09 15.56
C ASP A 155 10.72 18.70 16.67
N ASP A 156 9.41 18.83 16.43
CA ASP A 156 8.38 18.42 17.38
C ASP A 156 8.27 16.88 17.41
N PRO A 157 8.56 16.26 18.56
CA PRO A 157 8.51 14.79 18.67
C PRO A 157 7.13 14.20 18.39
N ALA A 158 6.04 14.93 18.69
CA ALA A 158 4.68 14.43 18.47
C ALA A 158 4.36 14.40 16.97
N ILE A 159 4.79 15.41 16.21
CA ILE A 159 4.63 15.44 14.75
C ILE A 159 5.48 14.34 14.11
N GLU A 160 6.73 14.19 14.52
CA GLU A 160 7.61 13.15 13.97
C GLU A 160 7.13 11.73 14.33
N GLN A 161 6.56 11.54 15.52
CA GLN A 161 5.91 10.27 15.87
C GLN A 161 4.71 9.99 14.95
N LEU A 162 3.85 10.96 14.71
CA LEU A 162 2.68 10.82 13.83
C LEU A 162 3.11 10.52 12.38
N ARG A 163 4.12 11.22 11.87
CA ARG A 163 4.69 10.95 10.55
C ARG A 163 5.23 9.53 10.43
N ASN A 164 5.98 9.09 11.42
CA ASN A 164 6.53 7.73 11.48
C ASN A 164 5.43 6.67 11.53
N GLN A 165 4.37 6.93 12.28
CA GLN A 165 3.19 6.09 12.38
C GLN A 165 2.48 5.97 11.03
N GLN A 166 2.24 7.09 10.34
CA GLN A 166 1.64 7.09 9.01
C GLN A 166 2.49 6.34 7.97
N ILE A 167 3.81 6.52 7.98
CA ILE A 167 4.73 5.77 7.12
C ILE A 167 4.59 4.26 7.37
N LYS A 168 4.51 3.82 8.63
CA LYS A 168 4.30 2.41 8.98
C LYS A 168 2.93 1.89 8.52
N ASN A 169 1.88 2.71 8.61
CA ASN A 169 0.55 2.38 8.09
C ASN A 169 0.61 2.08 6.58
N PHE A 170 1.27 2.95 5.81
CA PHE A 170 1.44 2.77 4.36
C PHE A 170 2.23 1.50 4.03
N PHE A 171 3.34 1.25 4.71
CA PHE A 171 4.10 0.02 4.49
C PHE A 171 3.32 -1.23 4.87
N THR A 172 2.61 -1.22 6.00
CA THR A 172 1.78 -2.34 6.45
C THR A 172 0.72 -2.66 5.40
N THR A 173 0.00 -1.65 4.94
CA THR A 173 -1.04 -1.83 3.92
C THR A 173 -0.46 -2.33 2.60
N ASN A 174 0.59 -1.69 2.08
CA ASN A 174 1.17 -2.06 0.79
C ASN A 174 1.74 -3.48 0.79
N LEU A 175 2.47 -3.86 1.86
CA LEU A 175 3.14 -5.14 1.93
C LEU A 175 2.23 -6.30 2.33
N LEU A 176 1.11 -6.05 3.04
CA LEU A 176 0.18 -7.10 3.45
C LEU A 176 -1.06 -7.21 2.57
N SER A 177 -1.30 -6.28 1.65
CA SER A 177 -2.34 -6.40 0.63
C SER A 177 -2.02 -7.50 -0.38
N LEU A 178 -3.05 -8.12 -0.94
CA LEU A 178 -2.92 -8.99 -2.10
C LEU A 178 -2.51 -8.16 -3.34
N GLY A 179 -1.88 -8.82 -4.32
CA GLY A 179 -1.25 -8.18 -5.47
C GLY A 179 0.27 -8.16 -5.34
N VAL A 180 0.95 -7.45 -6.20
CA VAL A 180 2.41 -7.35 -6.23
C VAL A 180 2.86 -6.03 -5.60
N PRO A 181 3.47 -6.02 -4.42
CA PRO A 181 3.90 -4.78 -3.79
C PRO A 181 5.13 -4.20 -4.47
N MET A 182 5.12 -2.89 -4.68
CA MET A 182 6.27 -2.10 -5.12
C MET A 182 6.59 -1.04 -4.06
N LEU A 183 7.88 -0.87 -3.79
CA LEU A 183 8.41 0.15 -2.89
C LEU A 183 9.29 1.12 -3.68
N LEU A 184 9.17 2.41 -3.39
CA LEU A 184 10.14 3.39 -3.86
C LEU A 184 11.41 3.25 -3.02
N MET A 185 12.54 3.06 -3.70
CA MET A 185 13.85 2.95 -3.06
C MET A 185 14.15 4.17 -2.17
N GLY A 186 14.48 3.90 -0.91
CA GLY A 186 14.81 4.92 0.09
C GLY A 186 13.66 5.29 1.01
N ASP A 187 12.41 4.91 0.72
CA ASP A 187 11.29 5.16 1.62
C ASP A 187 11.46 4.43 2.95
N GLU A 188 12.07 3.24 2.93
CA GLU A 188 12.41 2.44 4.12
C GLU A 188 13.42 3.13 5.07
N ALA A 189 14.10 4.15 4.57
CA ALA A 189 15.05 4.99 5.32
C ALA A 189 14.58 6.45 5.45
N ARG A 190 13.34 6.75 5.09
CA ARG A 190 12.77 8.11 5.08
C ARG A 190 13.54 9.08 4.19
N ARG A 191 13.93 8.65 2.99
CA ARG A 191 14.52 9.54 1.98
C ARG A 191 13.58 10.70 1.69
N THR A 192 14.10 11.89 1.60
CA THR A 192 13.36 13.12 1.28
C THR A 192 13.90 13.78 0.02
N GLN A 193 13.02 14.36 -0.75
CA GLN A 193 13.28 15.29 -1.86
C GLN A 193 12.92 16.75 -1.45
N ARG A 194 12.82 17.00 -0.13
CA ARG A 194 12.54 18.32 0.45
C ARG A 194 11.25 18.95 -0.11
N GLY A 195 10.26 18.11 -0.39
CA GLY A 195 8.98 18.52 -0.97
C GLY A 195 9.01 18.76 -2.49
N ASN A 196 10.12 18.48 -3.17
CA ASN A 196 10.14 18.43 -4.63
C ASN A 196 9.52 17.11 -5.10
N ASN A 197 8.40 17.19 -5.80
CA ASN A 197 7.67 16.01 -6.28
C ASN A 197 7.93 15.70 -7.76
N ASN A 198 8.93 16.35 -8.39
CA ASN A 198 9.31 16.12 -9.78
C ASN A 198 10.81 16.39 -10.03
N PRO A 199 11.74 15.71 -9.33
CA PRO A 199 13.17 16.07 -9.33
C PRO A 199 13.94 15.54 -10.55
N TYR A 200 13.31 15.26 -11.67
CA TYR A 200 13.88 14.62 -12.87
C TYR A 200 15.13 15.31 -13.43
N CYS A 201 15.24 16.62 -13.26
CA CYS A 201 16.33 17.43 -13.82
C CYS A 201 17.51 17.64 -12.85
N HIS A 202 17.47 17.01 -11.65
CA HIS A 202 18.49 17.19 -10.63
C HIS A 202 19.46 16.01 -10.58
N ASP A 203 20.76 16.33 -10.58
CA ASP A 203 21.86 15.43 -10.22
C ASP A 203 22.60 16.06 -9.02
N SER A 204 22.02 15.96 -7.83
CA SER A 204 22.48 16.62 -6.62
C SER A 204 22.03 15.87 -5.37
N GLU A 205 22.38 16.38 -4.20
CA GLU A 205 21.92 15.87 -2.89
C GLU A 205 20.38 15.78 -2.76
N LEU A 206 19.63 16.47 -3.61
CA LEU A 206 18.18 16.37 -3.65
C LEU A 206 17.72 14.98 -4.07
N THR A 207 18.46 14.34 -4.99
CA THR A 207 18.12 13.04 -5.57
C THR A 207 19.05 11.92 -5.13
N TRP A 208 20.24 12.25 -4.64
CA TRP A 208 21.18 11.24 -4.14
C TRP A 208 20.67 10.60 -2.86
N PHE A 209 21.03 9.33 -2.67
CA PHE A 209 20.67 8.63 -1.45
C PHE A 209 21.66 8.94 -0.32
N ASP A 210 21.15 9.51 0.76
CA ASP A 210 21.91 9.72 1.99
C ASP A 210 21.94 8.44 2.83
N TRP A 211 23.08 7.75 2.82
CA TRP A 211 23.27 6.48 3.53
C TRP A 211 23.21 6.63 5.06
N SER A 212 23.40 7.83 5.61
CA SER A 212 23.28 8.08 7.06
C SER A 212 21.84 7.89 7.56
N LEU A 213 20.85 8.00 6.68
CA LEU A 213 19.44 7.77 7.01
C LEU A 213 19.14 6.35 7.49
N LEU A 214 19.93 5.36 7.06
CA LEU A 214 19.78 3.97 7.55
C LEU A 214 20.04 3.86 9.05
N GLU A 215 21.03 4.57 9.56
CA GLU A 215 21.33 4.60 11.00
C GLU A 215 20.30 5.47 11.72
N LYS A 216 20.02 6.66 11.20
CA LYS A 216 19.06 7.61 11.78
C LYS A 216 17.67 7.02 11.92
N HIS A 217 17.21 6.26 10.93
CA HIS A 217 15.87 5.64 10.86
C HIS A 217 15.92 4.10 10.96
N ALA A 218 16.90 3.55 11.68
CA ALA A 218 17.11 2.12 11.83
C ALA A 218 15.85 1.37 12.34
N GLY A 219 15.04 2.01 13.18
CA GLY A 219 13.76 1.45 13.65
C GLY A 219 12.76 1.23 12.53
N LEU A 220 12.61 2.17 11.61
CA LEU A 220 11.73 2.02 10.44
C LEU A 220 12.29 0.99 9.46
N HIS A 221 13.58 1.04 9.15
CA HIS A 221 14.22 0.05 8.29
C HIS A 221 14.03 -1.38 8.83
N ARG A 222 14.18 -1.58 10.16
CA ARG A 222 13.87 -2.85 10.81
C ARG A 222 12.41 -3.26 10.60
N PHE A 223 11.45 -2.33 10.78
CA PHE A 223 10.02 -2.58 10.61
C PHE A 223 9.70 -3.05 9.19
N VAL A 224 10.17 -2.34 8.18
CA VAL A 224 9.98 -2.69 6.76
C VAL A 224 10.61 -4.05 6.43
N ARG A 225 11.82 -4.32 6.93
CA ARG A 225 12.49 -5.60 6.75
C ARG A 225 11.69 -6.77 7.33
N LYS A 226 11.06 -6.59 8.51
CA LYS A 226 10.18 -7.60 9.12
C LYS A 226 8.90 -7.80 8.32
N LEU A 227 8.29 -6.74 7.80
CA LEU A 227 7.12 -6.84 6.91
C LEU A 227 7.44 -7.63 5.63
N ILE A 228 8.58 -7.36 5.00
CA ILE A 228 9.01 -8.09 3.80
C ILE A 228 9.23 -9.57 4.15
N HIS A 229 9.88 -9.86 5.27
CA HIS A 229 10.11 -11.24 5.72
C HIS A 229 8.78 -11.95 5.97
N LEU A 230 7.86 -11.31 6.69
CA LEU A 230 6.52 -11.85 6.94
C LEU A 230 5.80 -12.17 5.62
N ARG A 231 5.78 -11.23 4.68
CA ARG A 231 5.14 -11.47 3.38
C ARG A 231 5.74 -12.65 2.64
N LEU A 232 7.06 -12.75 2.63
CA LEU A 232 7.76 -13.84 1.93
C LEU A 232 7.52 -15.20 2.61
N SER A 233 7.48 -15.27 3.94
CA SER A 233 7.21 -16.51 4.68
C SER A 233 5.79 -17.02 4.38
N VAL A 234 4.80 -16.14 4.43
CA VAL A 234 3.41 -16.50 4.12
C VAL A 234 3.25 -16.95 2.66
N ALA A 235 3.92 -16.28 1.71
CA ALA A 235 3.83 -16.61 0.28
C ALA A 235 4.42 -17.98 -0.07
N PHE A 236 5.37 -18.49 0.74
CA PHE A 236 6.00 -19.79 0.50
C PHE A 236 5.27 -20.98 1.13
N GLU A 237 4.33 -20.73 2.05
CA GLU A 237 3.59 -21.82 2.74
C GLU A 237 2.63 -22.59 1.81
N VAL A 238 2.20 -21.98 0.68
CA VAL A 238 1.31 -22.63 -0.30
C VAL A 238 1.87 -22.47 -1.72
N PRO A 239 2.88 -23.30 -2.08
CA PRO A 239 3.45 -23.26 -3.41
C PRO A 239 2.39 -23.58 -4.48
N GLY A 240 2.30 -22.74 -5.51
CA GLY A 240 1.45 -22.98 -6.67
C GLY A 240 0.00 -22.51 -6.53
N LEU A 241 -0.38 -21.88 -5.41
CA LEU A 241 -1.69 -21.23 -5.30
C LEU A 241 -1.61 -19.81 -5.91
N SER A 242 -2.42 -19.55 -6.95
CA SER A 242 -2.53 -18.21 -7.49
C SER A 242 -3.28 -17.27 -6.52
N LEU A 243 -3.06 -15.95 -6.63
CA LEU A 243 -3.83 -14.98 -5.85
C LEU A 243 -5.33 -15.06 -6.13
N SER A 244 -5.72 -15.36 -7.36
CA SER A 244 -7.12 -15.61 -7.74
C SER A 244 -7.70 -16.80 -7.00
N ALA A 245 -6.98 -17.93 -6.96
CA ALA A 245 -7.40 -19.11 -6.21
C ALA A 245 -7.48 -18.82 -4.69
N LEU A 246 -6.56 -18.05 -4.14
CA LEU A 246 -6.58 -17.63 -2.75
C LEU A 246 -7.82 -16.79 -2.42
N LEU A 247 -8.14 -15.79 -3.24
CA LEU A 247 -9.33 -14.95 -3.08
C LEU A 247 -10.65 -15.75 -3.08
N HIS A 248 -10.72 -16.80 -3.90
CA HIS A 248 -11.90 -17.67 -3.95
C HIS A 248 -11.97 -18.67 -2.79
N ALA A 249 -10.82 -19.10 -2.27
CA ALA A 249 -10.74 -20.13 -1.23
C ALA A 249 -10.86 -19.57 0.19
N VAL A 250 -10.49 -18.30 0.41
CA VAL A 250 -10.39 -17.71 1.74
C VAL A 250 -11.48 -16.67 1.94
N PRO A 251 -12.50 -16.97 2.77
CA PRO A 251 -13.52 -15.98 3.11
C PRO A 251 -12.91 -14.85 3.95
N VAL A 252 -13.23 -13.62 3.58
CA VAL A 252 -12.91 -12.43 4.36
C VAL A 252 -14.14 -12.06 5.18
N HIS A 253 -13.97 -11.93 6.50
CA HIS A 253 -15.02 -11.47 7.41
C HIS A 253 -14.81 -9.99 7.69
N TRP A 254 -15.69 -9.16 7.16
CA TRP A 254 -15.64 -7.71 7.32
C TRP A 254 -16.27 -7.26 8.62
N HIS A 255 -15.63 -6.29 9.28
CA HIS A 255 -16.04 -5.71 10.54
C HIS A 255 -15.87 -4.18 10.50
N GLY A 256 -16.57 -3.51 11.39
CA GLY A 256 -16.26 -2.13 11.81
C GLY A 256 -15.56 -2.16 13.18
N VAL A 257 -15.86 -1.20 14.03
CA VAL A 257 -15.48 -1.27 15.46
C VAL A 257 -16.24 -2.40 16.18
N LYS A 258 -17.40 -2.80 15.63
CA LYS A 258 -18.16 -3.99 16.04
C LYS A 258 -18.00 -5.12 15.03
N LEU A 259 -18.04 -6.35 15.56
CA LEU A 259 -17.94 -7.55 14.74
C LEU A 259 -19.12 -7.68 13.78
N ASN A 260 -18.81 -8.02 12.52
CA ASN A 260 -19.80 -8.22 11.43
C ASN A 260 -20.69 -6.99 11.12
N GLU A 261 -20.28 -5.82 11.59
CA GLU A 261 -20.95 -4.55 11.31
C GLU A 261 -19.96 -3.57 10.63
N PRO A 262 -19.53 -3.83 9.36
CA PRO A 262 -18.66 -2.92 8.65
C PRO A 262 -19.37 -1.58 8.39
N ASP A 263 -18.73 -0.47 8.75
CA ASP A 263 -19.24 0.86 8.48
C ASP A 263 -18.57 1.47 7.25
N VAL A 264 -19.27 1.45 6.13
CA VAL A 264 -18.83 2.03 4.85
C VAL A 264 -19.47 3.40 4.58
N ALA A 265 -20.12 4.01 5.57
CA ALA A 265 -20.65 5.35 5.42
C ALA A 265 -19.55 6.36 5.03
N PRO A 266 -19.86 7.40 4.23
CA PRO A 266 -18.82 8.33 3.76
C PRO A 266 -17.98 8.98 4.85
N HIS A 267 -18.52 9.13 6.04
CA HIS A 267 -17.82 9.72 7.19
C HIS A 267 -16.99 8.73 7.99
N SER A 268 -17.15 7.44 7.74
CA SER A 268 -16.36 6.39 8.43
C SER A 268 -14.89 6.47 8.02
N ARG A 269 -14.02 6.20 8.99
CA ARG A 269 -12.55 6.21 8.86
C ARG A 269 -11.92 5.02 9.56
N SER A 270 -12.68 3.96 9.76
CA SER A 270 -12.20 2.74 10.40
C SER A 270 -12.66 1.51 9.64
N LEU A 271 -11.79 0.51 9.60
CA LEU A 271 -12.05 -0.77 8.96
C LEU A 271 -11.42 -1.87 9.81
N ALA A 272 -12.12 -2.97 9.97
CA ALA A 272 -11.52 -4.19 10.44
C ALA A 272 -11.96 -5.37 9.60
N PHE A 273 -11.13 -6.41 9.53
CA PHE A 273 -11.50 -7.66 8.90
C PHE A 273 -10.65 -8.82 9.43
N SER A 274 -11.19 -10.03 9.29
CA SER A 274 -10.50 -11.28 9.64
C SER A 274 -10.40 -12.19 8.45
N VAL A 275 -9.31 -12.93 8.36
CA VAL A 275 -9.10 -13.99 7.38
C VAL A 275 -8.50 -15.22 8.06
N ASP A 276 -8.92 -16.41 7.63
CA ASP A 276 -8.34 -17.70 8.04
C ASP A 276 -7.49 -18.24 6.89
N VAL A 277 -6.19 -18.04 6.96
CA VAL A 277 -5.27 -18.39 5.88
C VAL A 277 -3.94 -18.92 6.43
N PHE A 278 -3.36 -19.92 5.78
CA PHE A 278 -2.05 -20.49 6.11
C PHE A 278 -1.93 -20.98 7.57
N GLN A 279 -2.94 -21.68 8.05
CA GLN A 279 -3.03 -22.21 9.41
C GLN A 279 -3.08 -21.14 10.52
N HIS A 280 -3.24 -19.89 10.13
CA HIS A 280 -3.34 -18.76 11.05
C HIS A 280 -4.65 -18.00 10.82
N TRP A 281 -5.20 -17.51 11.92
CA TRP A 281 -6.20 -16.46 11.89
C TRP A 281 -5.50 -15.12 11.94
N TRP A 282 -5.87 -14.22 11.03
CA TRP A 282 -5.41 -12.85 10.98
C TRP A 282 -6.56 -11.90 11.26
N HIS A 283 -6.31 -10.89 12.06
CA HIS A 283 -7.28 -9.83 12.29
C HIS A 283 -6.60 -8.48 12.12
N PHE A 284 -7.13 -7.69 11.19
CA PHE A 284 -6.61 -6.37 10.82
C PHE A 284 -7.58 -5.31 11.33
N MET A 285 -7.04 -4.27 11.96
CA MET A 285 -7.78 -3.11 12.44
C MET A 285 -7.08 -1.83 11.97
N PHE A 286 -7.82 -0.98 11.26
CA PHE A 286 -7.35 0.29 10.73
C PHE A 286 -8.17 1.41 11.35
N ASN A 287 -7.50 2.37 11.97
CA ASN A 287 -8.09 3.56 12.51
C ASN A 287 -7.43 4.80 11.87
N ALA A 288 -8.09 5.42 10.91
CA ALA A 288 -7.70 6.70 10.33
C ALA A 288 -8.44 7.90 10.98
N TYR A 289 -9.12 7.67 12.10
CA TYR A 289 -9.79 8.71 12.87
C TYR A 289 -8.80 9.38 13.86
N SER A 290 -9.10 10.62 14.23
CA SER A 290 -8.26 11.45 15.10
C SER A 290 -8.31 11.08 16.59
N GLU A 291 -9.11 10.09 16.95
CA GLU A 291 -9.24 9.59 18.33
C GLU A 291 -9.05 8.08 18.36
N PRO A 292 -8.64 7.52 19.51
CA PRO A 292 -8.60 6.08 19.70
C PRO A 292 -9.99 5.45 19.55
N LEU A 293 -10.04 4.26 18.95
CA LEU A 293 -11.26 3.47 18.79
C LEU A 293 -11.08 2.09 19.41
N THR A 294 -12.11 1.61 20.10
CA THR A 294 -12.15 0.25 20.66
C THR A 294 -12.83 -0.68 19.65
N PHE A 295 -12.11 -1.71 19.22
CA PHE A 295 -12.59 -2.73 18.30
C PHE A 295 -12.91 -4.02 19.05
N GLU A 296 -14.06 -4.61 18.77
CA GLU A 296 -14.39 -5.97 19.23
C GLU A 296 -13.52 -6.99 18.51
N LEU A 297 -13.01 -7.99 19.23
CA LEU A 297 -12.20 -9.07 18.68
C LEU A 297 -13.01 -10.34 18.43
N PRO A 298 -12.85 -11.00 17.27
CA PRO A 298 -13.55 -12.24 17.00
C PRO A 298 -13.03 -13.35 17.91
N SER A 299 -13.94 -14.20 18.40
CA SER A 299 -13.56 -15.44 19.07
C SER A 299 -13.02 -16.44 18.03
N ILE A 300 -11.88 -17.04 18.31
CA ILE A 300 -11.35 -18.14 17.50
C ILE A 300 -12.25 -19.36 17.74
N ARG A 301 -12.60 -20.11 16.67
CA ARG A 301 -13.55 -21.22 16.73
C ARG A 301 -13.16 -22.24 17.81
N GLY A 302 -14.07 -22.53 18.74
CA GLY A 302 -13.90 -23.52 19.80
C GLY A 302 -14.49 -23.12 21.14
N GLY A 303 -14.84 -21.83 21.34
CA GLY A 303 -15.43 -21.33 22.59
C GLY A 303 -14.41 -21.04 23.70
N GLU A 304 -13.14 -21.33 23.50
CA GLU A 304 -12.06 -20.87 24.38
C GLU A 304 -11.73 -19.38 24.05
N PRO A 305 -11.27 -18.60 25.05
CA PRO A 305 -10.81 -17.24 24.81
C PRO A 305 -9.69 -17.27 23.78
N SER A 306 -9.88 -16.56 22.68
CA SER A 306 -8.90 -16.48 21.62
C SER A 306 -7.62 -15.87 22.14
N GLN A 307 -6.51 -16.59 22.04
CA GLN A 307 -5.21 -16.04 22.34
C GLN A 307 -4.67 -15.32 21.10
N TRP A 308 -5.20 -14.14 20.84
CA TRP A 308 -4.62 -13.27 19.82
C TRP A 308 -3.22 -12.82 20.23
N ARG A 309 -2.30 -12.77 19.30
CA ARG A 309 -0.96 -12.24 19.48
C ARG A 309 -0.83 -10.96 18.68
N ARG A 310 -0.40 -9.86 19.32
CA ARG A 310 -0.23 -8.57 18.63
C ARG A 310 1.09 -8.55 17.88
N LEU A 311 0.99 -8.75 16.57
CA LEU A 311 2.14 -8.77 15.67
C LEU A 311 2.60 -7.36 15.30
N ILE A 312 1.67 -6.50 14.92
CA ILE A 312 1.93 -5.13 14.47
C ILE A 312 1.07 -4.14 15.25
N ASP A 313 1.68 -3.03 15.65
CA ASP A 313 1.00 -1.86 16.18
C ASP A 313 1.81 -0.62 15.78
N THR A 314 1.34 0.07 14.74
CA THR A 314 2.07 1.19 14.14
C THR A 314 2.24 2.40 15.04
N HIS A 315 1.41 2.52 16.09
CA HIS A 315 1.52 3.58 17.10
C HIS A 315 2.72 3.37 18.02
N ARG A 316 3.12 2.13 18.26
CA ARG A 316 4.20 1.82 19.19
C ARG A 316 5.57 2.20 18.61
N PRO A 317 6.50 2.62 19.47
CA PRO A 317 7.88 2.83 19.04
C PRO A 317 8.57 1.50 18.75
N SER A 318 9.60 1.53 17.89
CA SER A 318 10.51 0.39 17.72
C SER A 318 11.19 0.04 19.06
N PRO A 319 11.35 -1.25 19.41
CA PRO A 319 11.05 -2.44 18.61
C PRO A 319 9.63 -3.00 18.77
N HIS A 320 8.76 -2.37 19.56
CA HIS A 320 7.43 -2.88 19.93
C HIS A 320 6.36 -2.65 18.87
N ASP A 321 6.70 -1.98 17.77
CA ASP A 321 5.85 -1.75 16.61
C ASP A 321 5.64 -2.99 15.73
N PHE A 322 6.59 -3.92 15.78
CA PHE A 322 6.51 -5.22 15.14
C PHE A 322 7.25 -6.27 15.98
N THR A 323 6.51 -7.24 16.49
CA THR A 323 7.03 -8.33 17.31
C THR A 323 6.82 -9.67 16.59
N ASP A 324 7.79 -10.56 16.62
CA ASP A 324 7.64 -11.90 16.02
C ASP A 324 6.55 -12.70 16.75
N PRO A 325 5.83 -13.60 16.10
CA PRO A 325 4.66 -14.28 16.68
C PRO A 325 4.96 -14.98 18.03
N GLU A 326 6.15 -15.58 18.17
CA GLU A 326 6.55 -16.32 19.37
C GLU A 326 6.78 -15.40 20.58
N GLU A 327 7.17 -14.15 20.34
CA GLU A 327 7.47 -13.14 21.37
C GLU A 327 6.31 -12.14 21.55
N ALA A 328 5.29 -12.19 20.68
CA ALA A 328 4.22 -11.23 20.63
C ALA A 328 3.32 -11.30 21.87
N GLU A 329 2.93 -10.13 22.38
CA GLU A 329 2.03 -9.98 23.51
C GLU A 329 0.69 -10.66 23.22
N ILE A 330 0.25 -11.48 24.16
CA ILE A 330 -1.04 -12.16 24.09
C ILE A 330 -2.14 -11.17 24.50
N VAL A 331 -3.15 -11.03 23.66
CA VAL A 331 -4.36 -10.25 23.88
C VAL A 331 -5.46 -11.23 24.28
N THR A 332 -5.90 -11.16 25.52
CA THR A 332 -6.92 -12.06 26.11
C THR A 332 -8.29 -11.41 26.21
N GLU A 333 -8.35 -10.11 26.02
CA GLU A 333 -9.56 -9.32 26.05
C GLU A 333 -10.42 -9.57 24.80
N SER A 334 -11.73 -9.34 24.92
CA SER A 334 -12.68 -9.40 23.80
C SER A 334 -12.70 -8.13 22.95
N GLU A 335 -11.92 -7.12 23.34
CA GLU A 335 -11.83 -5.82 22.69
C GLU A 335 -10.37 -5.36 22.66
N HIS A 336 -10.02 -4.53 21.68
CA HIS A 336 -8.69 -3.92 21.55
C HIS A 336 -8.78 -2.44 21.25
N LEU A 337 -8.02 -1.61 22.01
CA LEU A 337 -7.93 -0.18 21.76
C LEU A 337 -6.88 0.10 20.68
N VAL A 338 -7.33 0.60 19.54
CA VAL A 338 -6.48 1.03 18.44
C VAL A 338 -6.32 2.56 18.50
N GLN A 339 -5.11 3.03 18.64
CA GLN A 339 -4.82 4.46 18.78
C GLN A 339 -5.21 5.25 17.54
N ALA A 340 -5.34 6.57 17.68
CA ALA A 340 -5.61 7.46 16.56
C ALA A 340 -4.59 7.26 15.43
N TYR A 341 -5.05 7.29 14.19
CA TYR A 341 -4.21 7.18 12.99
C TYR A 341 -3.30 5.94 12.95
N SER A 342 -3.73 4.79 13.50
CA SER A 342 -2.89 3.60 13.58
C SER A 342 -3.51 2.35 12.96
N THR A 343 -2.65 1.39 12.72
CA THR A 343 -2.99 0.05 12.25
C THR A 343 -2.49 -0.97 13.25
N VAL A 344 -3.35 -1.93 13.60
CA VAL A 344 -3.00 -3.08 14.43
C VAL A 344 -3.29 -4.36 13.66
N VAL A 345 -2.36 -5.30 13.73
CA VAL A 345 -2.52 -6.64 13.16
C VAL A 345 -2.30 -7.68 14.24
N LEU A 346 -3.32 -8.51 14.44
CA LEU A 346 -3.27 -9.63 15.34
C LEU A 346 -3.21 -10.95 14.56
N VAL A 347 -2.51 -11.92 15.12
CA VAL A 347 -2.43 -13.29 14.60
C VAL A 347 -2.75 -14.30 15.68
N ALA A 348 -3.37 -15.40 15.30
CA ALA A 348 -3.57 -16.54 16.19
C ALA A 348 -3.35 -17.84 15.43
N GLU A 349 -2.73 -18.82 16.06
CA GLU A 349 -2.55 -20.14 15.49
C GLU A 349 -3.88 -20.89 15.41
N ARG A 350 -4.05 -21.68 14.37
CA ARG A 350 -5.14 -22.63 14.25
C ARG A 350 -4.74 -23.91 14.98
N GLU A 351 -5.52 -24.31 15.99
CA GLU A 351 -5.30 -25.62 16.61
C GLU A 351 -5.38 -26.74 15.54
N GLN A 352 -4.32 -27.52 15.47
CA GLN A 352 -4.33 -28.74 14.63
C GLN A 352 -5.36 -29.70 15.20
N ARG A 353 -6.38 -30.02 14.40
CA ARG A 353 -7.35 -31.08 14.71
C ARG A 353 -6.77 -32.45 14.33
#